data_fd53ab011b18334fffe5de603b65a934
#
_entry.id   fd53ab011b18334fffe5de603b65a934
#
_cell.length_a   1.000
_cell.length_b   1.000
_cell.length_c   1.000
_cell.angle_alpha   90.00
_cell.angle_beta   90.00
_cell.angle_gamma   90.00
#
_symmetry.space_group_name_H-M   'P 1'
#
loop_
_entity.id
_entity.type
_entity.pdbx_description
1 polymer ?
#
loop_
_entity_poly.entity_id
_entity_poly.type
_entity_poly.pdbx_seq_one_letter_code
_entity_poly.pdbx_strand_id
1 'polypeptide(L)'
;MTTASQRDSVALVRAIATQHLNERGALMPVLHEVTDELGHIAREDVETIADVLNLSVAEVHGVVTFYKDFRTEPPAAHAVALCRGEACQSVGAEALYAETRDRAGDLGGDVEVDEVFCLGNCALGPSGTLDGRLHGRLSRERIATLTEGWR
;
A
#
# COMPACT_ATOMS: atom_id res chain seq x y z
N MET A 1 22.15 -15.54 -4.79
CA MET A 1 21.53 -16.88 -4.67
C MET A 1 20.04 -16.66 -4.46
N THR A 2 19.23 -16.86 -5.49
CA THR A 2 17.78 -16.68 -5.45
C THR A 2 17.17 -17.78 -4.58
N THR A 3 16.40 -17.43 -3.56
CA THR A 3 15.71 -18.41 -2.70
C THR A 3 14.62 -19.15 -3.48
N ALA A 4 14.15 -20.31 -2.99
CA ALA A 4 13.06 -21.06 -3.61
C ALA A 4 11.81 -20.17 -3.74
N SER A 5 11.48 -19.40 -2.70
CA SER A 5 10.34 -18.43 -2.68
C SER A 5 10.42 -17.38 -3.79
N GLN A 6 11.61 -16.83 -4.10
CA GLN A 6 11.78 -15.86 -5.19
C GLN A 6 11.58 -16.49 -6.58
N ARG A 7 11.94 -17.77 -6.76
CA ARG A 7 11.70 -18.46 -8.04
C ARG A 7 10.23 -18.72 -8.27
N ASP A 8 9.49 -19.01 -7.22
CA ASP A 8 8.05 -19.25 -7.28
C ASP A 8 7.30 -17.96 -7.59
N SER A 9 7.69 -16.80 -7.00
CA SER A 9 7.09 -15.51 -7.31
C SER A 9 7.35 -15.07 -8.76
N VAL A 10 8.57 -15.17 -9.26
CA VAL A 10 8.91 -14.85 -10.65
C VAL A 10 8.12 -15.72 -11.63
N ALA A 11 7.91 -17.01 -11.34
CA ALA A 11 7.11 -17.89 -12.18
C ALA A 11 5.63 -17.46 -12.19
N LEU A 12 5.09 -17.06 -11.06
CA LEU A 12 3.73 -16.54 -10.93
C LEU A 12 3.56 -15.24 -11.72
N VAL A 13 4.46 -14.27 -11.54
CA VAL A 13 4.44 -12.99 -12.26
C VAL A 13 4.50 -13.20 -13.78
N ARG A 14 5.36 -14.12 -14.24
CA ARG A 14 5.44 -14.49 -15.67
C ARG A 14 4.13 -15.10 -16.18
N ALA A 15 3.47 -15.92 -15.38
CA ALA A 15 2.18 -16.52 -15.74
C ALA A 15 1.09 -15.43 -15.86
N ILE A 16 0.99 -14.52 -14.87
CA ILE A 16 0.07 -13.37 -14.89
C ILE A 16 0.32 -12.51 -16.14
N ALA A 17 1.54 -12.07 -16.36
CA ALA A 17 1.87 -11.23 -17.50
C ALA A 17 1.54 -11.91 -18.86
N THR A 18 1.72 -13.22 -18.94
CA THR A 18 1.41 -14.01 -20.16
C THR A 18 -0.09 -14.06 -20.44
N GLN A 19 -0.94 -14.10 -19.42
CA GLN A 19 -2.40 -14.11 -19.60
C GLN A 19 -2.91 -12.81 -20.24
N HIS A 20 -2.28 -11.68 -19.93
CA HIS A 20 -2.66 -10.36 -20.42
C HIS A 20 -2.00 -9.94 -21.75
N LEU A 21 -1.15 -10.78 -22.35
CA LEU A 21 -0.36 -10.43 -23.56
C LEU A 21 -1.17 -9.86 -24.72
N ASN A 22 -2.43 -10.29 -24.89
CA ASN A 22 -3.28 -9.86 -25.99
C ASN A 22 -4.21 -8.68 -25.64
N GLU A 23 -4.09 -8.13 -24.43
CA GLU A 23 -4.91 -7.01 -23.99
C GLU A 23 -4.28 -5.67 -24.39
N ARG A 24 -5.15 -4.70 -24.74
CA ARG A 24 -4.67 -3.34 -24.94
C ARG A 24 -4.30 -2.71 -23.61
N GLY A 25 -3.05 -2.25 -23.48
CA GLY A 25 -2.58 -1.64 -22.24
C GLY A 25 -2.39 -2.64 -21.12
N ALA A 26 -1.93 -3.84 -21.43
CA ALA A 26 -1.74 -4.97 -20.53
C ALA A 26 -0.98 -4.64 -19.22
N LEU A 27 -0.12 -3.62 -19.24
CA LEU A 27 0.74 -3.30 -18.09
C LEU A 27 -0.06 -3.02 -16.81
N MET A 28 -1.10 -2.18 -16.88
CA MET A 28 -1.88 -1.85 -15.67
C MET A 28 -2.63 -3.05 -15.08
N PRO A 29 -3.38 -3.85 -15.85
CA PRO A 29 -3.96 -5.10 -15.35
C PRO A 29 -2.95 -6.04 -14.71
N VAL A 30 -1.79 -6.24 -15.35
CA VAL A 30 -0.72 -7.08 -14.80
C VAL A 30 -0.21 -6.56 -13.46
N LEU A 31 0.07 -5.26 -13.35
CA LEU A 31 0.56 -4.65 -12.11
C LEU A 31 -0.46 -4.78 -10.96
N HIS A 32 -1.75 -4.60 -11.26
CA HIS A 32 -2.82 -4.81 -10.26
C HIS A 32 -2.88 -6.26 -9.80
N GLU A 33 -2.92 -7.22 -10.73
CA GLU A 33 -3.01 -8.64 -10.37
C GLU A 33 -1.77 -9.11 -9.59
N VAL A 34 -0.56 -8.67 -9.98
CA VAL A 34 0.66 -8.95 -9.21
C VAL A 34 0.60 -8.34 -7.80
N THR A 35 0.07 -7.11 -7.67
CA THR A 35 -0.09 -6.47 -6.36
C THR A 35 -1.12 -7.19 -5.49
N ASP A 36 -2.22 -7.65 -6.07
CA ASP A 36 -3.27 -8.39 -5.37
C ASP A 36 -2.75 -9.76 -4.87
N GLU A 37 -1.90 -10.44 -5.64
CA GLU A 37 -1.37 -11.77 -5.30
C GLU A 37 -0.15 -11.71 -4.37
N LEU A 38 0.75 -10.74 -4.55
CA LEU A 38 2.03 -10.67 -3.83
C LEU A 38 2.09 -9.53 -2.80
N GLY A 39 1.16 -8.58 -2.84
CA GLY A 39 1.15 -7.39 -1.99
C GLY A 39 2.15 -6.31 -2.39
N HIS A 40 3.07 -6.59 -3.29
CA HIS A 40 4.10 -5.66 -3.77
C HIS A 40 4.67 -6.13 -5.11
N ILE A 41 5.44 -5.26 -5.76
CA ILE A 41 6.10 -5.53 -7.05
C ILE A 41 7.60 -5.38 -6.83
N ALA A 42 8.31 -6.49 -6.67
CA ALA A 42 9.75 -6.48 -6.49
C ALA A 42 10.48 -6.06 -7.78
N ARG A 43 11.77 -5.74 -7.66
CA ARG A 43 12.59 -5.36 -8.81
C ARG A 43 12.64 -6.46 -9.88
N GLU A 44 12.76 -7.70 -9.47
CA GLU A 44 12.80 -8.86 -10.35
C GLU A 44 11.48 -9.06 -11.10
N ASP A 45 10.36 -8.66 -10.49
CA ASP A 45 9.04 -8.68 -11.11
C ASP A 45 8.94 -7.64 -12.22
N VAL A 46 9.47 -6.43 -12.01
CA VAL A 46 9.56 -5.38 -13.05
C VAL A 46 10.32 -5.89 -14.27
N GLU A 47 11.46 -6.55 -14.08
CA GLU A 47 12.27 -7.12 -15.16
C GLU A 47 11.50 -8.24 -15.90
N THR A 48 10.78 -9.08 -15.15
CA THR A 48 9.97 -10.18 -15.71
C THR A 48 8.78 -9.67 -16.51
N ILE A 49 8.06 -8.65 -16.01
CA ILE A 49 6.92 -8.03 -16.70
C ILE A 49 7.40 -7.34 -17.99
N ALA A 50 8.51 -6.61 -17.91
CA ALA A 50 9.11 -5.94 -19.06
C ALA A 50 9.47 -6.94 -20.19
N ASP A 51 10.10 -8.06 -19.84
CA ASP A 51 10.46 -9.14 -20.75
C ASP A 51 9.22 -9.73 -21.45
N VAL A 52 8.18 -10.09 -20.67
CA VAL A 52 6.98 -10.73 -21.20
C VAL A 52 6.15 -9.79 -22.07
N LEU A 53 5.96 -8.53 -21.64
CA LEU A 53 5.15 -7.55 -22.37
C LEU A 53 5.91 -6.84 -23.50
N ASN A 54 7.20 -7.17 -23.70
CA ASN A 54 8.09 -6.50 -24.66
C ASN A 54 8.14 -4.97 -24.44
N LEU A 55 8.25 -4.56 -23.18
CA LEU A 55 8.45 -3.18 -22.74
C LEU A 55 9.88 -2.98 -22.23
N SER A 56 10.34 -1.75 -22.13
CA SER A 56 11.58 -1.48 -21.43
C SER A 56 11.37 -1.55 -19.89
N VAL A 57 12.39 -1.96 -19.17
CA VAL A 57 12.39 -1.94 -17.70
C VAL A 57 12.09 -0.53 -17.16
N ALA A 58 12.55 0.51 -17.87
CA ALA A 58 12.32 1.90 -17.49
C ALA A 58 10.83 2.30 -17.60
N GLU A 59 10.12 1.82 -18.63
CA GLU A 59 8.68 2.07 -18.77
C GLU A 59 7.89 1.40 -17.64
N VAL A 60 8.14 0.14 -17.35
CA VAL A 60 7.47 -0.59 -16.28
C VAL A 60 7.78 0.05 -14.92
N HIS A 61 9.07 0.29 -14.62
CA HIS A 61 9.49 0.94 -13.38
C HIS A 61 8.89 2.35 -13.23
N GLY A 62 8.81 3.12 -14.32
CA GLY A 62 8.21 4.45 -14.31
C GLY A 62 6.72 4.40 -13.91
N VAL A 63 5.97 3.41 -14.37
CA VAL A 63 4.57 3.23 -13.97
C VAL A 63 4.48 2.80 -12.51
N VAL A 64 5.26 1.81 -12.09
CA VAL A 64 5.26 1.31 -10.69
C VAL A 64 5.57 2.44 -9.70
N THR A 65 6.56 3.29 -10.00
CA THR A 65 6.93 4.39 -9.09
C THR A 65 6.02 5.60 -9.15
N PHE A 66 5.25 5.76 -10.23
CA PHE A 66 4.30 6.86 -10.38
C PHE A 66 3.01 6.65 -9.56
N TYR A 67 2.51 5.44 -9.51
CA TYR A 67 1.27 5.13 -8.78
C TYR A 67 1.59 4.68 -7.36
N LYS A 68 1.02 5.37 -6.37
CA LYS A 68 1.21 5.05 -4.93
C LYS A 68 0.63 3.70 -4.51
N ASP A 69 -0.30 3.18 -5.30
CA ASP A 69 -0.92 1.88 -5.04
C ASP A 69 0.04 0.72 -5.31
N PHE A 70 1.05 0.94 -6.14
CA PHE A 70 2.09 -0.06 -6.41
C PHE A 70 3.27 0.10 -5.44
N ARG A 71 3.41 -0.85 -4.57
CA ARG A 71 4.50 -0.90 -3.57
C ARG A 71 5.67 -1.68 -4.14
N THR A 72 6.88 -1.25 -3.84
CA THR A 72 8.11 -1.96 -4.24
C THR A 72 8.68 -2.83 -3.13
N GLU A 73 8.11 -2.75 -1.93
CA GLU A 73 8.49 -3.52 -0.74
C GLU A 73 7.26 -4.20 -0.14
N PRO A 74 7.43 -5.34 0.55
CA PRO A 74 6.32 -6.00 1.22
C PRO A 74 5.57 -5.03 2.15
N PRO A 75 4.22 -5.08 2.19
CA PRO A 75 3.44 -4.27 3.10
C PRO A 75 3.74 -4.66 4.56
N ALA A 76 3.62 -3.71 5.48
CA ALA A 76 3.61 -3.98 6.90
C ALA A 76 2.44 -4.91 7.27
N ALA A 77 2.54 -5.59 8.41
CA ALA A 77 1.47 -6.47 8.90
C ALA A 77 0.17 -5.70 9.17
N HIS A 78 0.30 -4.44 9.56
CA HIS A 78 -0.82 -3.55 9.84
C HIS A 78 -0.60 -2.16 9.24
N ALA A 79 -1.68 -1.50 8.83
CA ALA A 79 -1.64 -0.18 8.21
C ALA A 79 -2.62 0.79 8.88
N VAL A 80 -2.11 1.98 9.22
CA VAL A 80 -2.90 3.13 9.68
C VAL A 80 -2.77 4.24 8.66
N ALA A 81 -3.85 4.67 8.03
CA ALA A 81 -3.84 5.84 7.15
C ALA A 81 -4.72 6.95 7.76
N LEU A 82 -4.13 8.10 8.07
CA LEU A 82 -4.83 9.21 8.69
C LEU A 82 -5.14 10.32 7.68
N CYS A 83 -6.38 10.81 7.71
CA CYS A 83 -6.83 11.85 6.80
C CYS A 83 -6.21 13.20 7.18
N ARG A 84 -5.48 13.80 6.23
CA ARG A 84 -4.89 15.14 6.32
C ARG A 84 -5.61 16.17 5.41
N GLY A 85 -6.86 15.88 5.01
CA GLY A 85 -7.71 16.85 4.32
C GLY A 85 -8.11 18.02 5.23
N GLU A 86 -8.41 19.18 4.65
CA GLU A 86 -8.69 20.47 5.34
C GLU A 86 -9.66 20.32 6.55
N ALA A 87 -10.80 19.66 6.36
CA ALA A 87 -11.77 19.47 7.43
C ALA A 87 -11.25 18.64 8.59
N CYS A 88 -10.39 17.65 8.34
CA CYS A 88 -9.76 16.87 9.39
C CYS A 88 -8.64 17.65 10.07
N GLN A 89 -7.88 18.45 9.32
CA GLN A 89 -6.86 19.34 9.89
C GLN A 89 -7.49 20.34 10.87
N SER A 90 -8.63 20.93 10.54
CA SER A 90 -9.31 21.91 11.41
C SER A 90 -9.74 21.34 12.77
N VAL A 91 -9.81 20.02 12.89
CA VAL A 91 -10.15 19.30 14.15
C VAL A 91 -8.96 18.50 14.71
N GLY A 92 -7.73 18.85 14.33
CA GLY A 92 -6.51 18.36 14.96
C GLY A 92 -5.87 17.12 14.30
N ALA A 93 -6.26 16.74 13.07
CA ALA A 93 -5.70 15.59 12.40
C ALA A 93 -4.20 15.67 12.15
N GLU A 94 -3.63 16.86 11.96
CA GLU A 94 -2.19 17.06 11.73
C GLU A 94 -1.37 16.63 12.93
N ALA A 95 -1.75 17.07 14.12
CA ALA A 95 -1.09 16.69 15.36
C ALA A 95 -1.25 15.18 15.65
N LEU A 96 -2.44 14.64 15.38
CA LEU A 96 -2.71 13.21 15.53
C LEU A 96 -1.85 12.36 14.59
N TYR A 97 -1.69 12.79 13.33
CA TYR A 97 -0.84 12.11 12.36
C TYR A 97 0.63 12.09 12.81
N ALA A 98 1.16 13.27 13.17
CA ALA A 98 2.54 13.38 13.61
C ALA A 98 2.82 12.48 14.83
N GLU A 99 1.95 12.54 15.84
CA GLU A 99 2.08 11.71 17.05
C GLU A 99 1.97 10.20 16.74
N THR A 100 1.01 9.81 15.90
CA THR A 100 0.80 8.39 15.54
C THR A 100 2.01 7.84 14.80
N ARG A 101 2.56 8.61 13.85
CA ARG A 101 3.76 8.23 13.10
C ARG A 101 4.98 8.09 13.98
N ASP A 102 5.23 9.07 14.86
CA ASP A 102 6.39 9.05 15.75
C ASP A 102 6.34 7.90 16.75
N ARG A 103 5.13 7.38 17.01
CA ARG A 103 4.86 6.30 17.96
C ARG A 103 4.33 5.03 17.31
N ALA A 104 4.56 4.84 16.02
CA ALA A 104 4.09 3.65 15.30
C ALA A 104 4.51 2.34 16.00
N GLY A 105 5.75 2.27 16.51
CA GLY A 105 6.24 1.12 17.28
C GLY A 105 5.47 0.80 18.56
N ASP A 106 4.75 1.76 19.15
CA ASP A 106 3.93 1.55 20.35
C ASP A 106 2.59 0.85 20.03
N LEU A 107 2.15 0.87 18.77
CA LEU A 107 0.89 0.27 18.33
C LEU A 107 0.93 -1.26 18.30
N GLY A 108 2.12 -1.82 18.29
CA GLY A 108 2.38 -3.26 18.30
C GLY A 108 2.67 -3.82 16.91
N GLY A 109 3.69 -4.66 16.83
CA GLY A 109 4.05 -5.32 15.58
C GLY A 109 4.67 -4.41 14.52
N ASP A 110 4.60 -4.87 13.29
CA ASP A 110 5.02 -4.16 12.09
C ASP A 110 3.86 -3.32 11.58
N VAL A 111 3.92 -2.00 11.84
CA VAL A 111 2.84 -1.04 11.55
C VAL A 111 3.37 0.09 10.66
N GLU A 112 2.71 0.29 9.53
CA GLU A 112 2.93 1.43 8.66
C GLU A 112 1.91 2.53 8.97
N VAL A 113 2.38 3.79 9.02
CA VAL A 113 1.52 4.96 9.23
C VAL A 113 1.61 5.89 8.03
N ASP A 114 0.54 5.92 7.25
CA ASP A 114 0.40 6.70 6.03
C ASP A 114 -0.55 7.89 6.18
N GLU A 115 -0.50 8.76 5.20
CA GLU A 115 -1.42 9.88 5.03
C GLU A 115 -2.40 9.66 3.88
N VAL A 116 -3.61 10.15 4.03
CA VAL A 116 -4.62 10.18 2.96
C VAL A 116 -5.32 11.54 2.92
N PHE A 117 -5.61 12.04 1.73
CA PHE A 117 -6.28 13.32 1.53
C PHE A 117 -7.73 13.11 1.14
N CYS A 118 -8.60 13.18 2.17
CA CYS A 118 -10.05 13.08 2.14
C CYS A 118 -10.63 11.67 1.92
N LEU A 119 -11.11 11.10 3.02
CA LEU A 119 -11.88 9.83 3.04
C LEU A 119 -13.41 10.04 2.89
N GLY A 120 -13.86 11.30 2.69
CA GLY A 120 -15.28 11.62 2.65
C GLY A 120 -16.00 11.63 4.00
N ASN A 121 -15.30 11.37 5.12
CA ASN A 121 -15.86 11.25 6.46
C ASN A 121 -15.69 12.53 7.31
N CYS A 122 -15.78 13.70 6.68
CA CYS A 122 -15.43 14.99 7.28
C CYS A 122 -16.25 15.32 8.53
N ALA A 123 -17.55 14.95 8.57
CA ALA A 123 -18.42 15.19 9.71
C ALA A 123 -18.01 14.42 10.98
N LEU A 124 -17.17 13.41 10.83
CA LEU A 124 -16.63 12.58 11.91
C LEU A 124 -15.10 12.70 12.02
N GLY A 125 -14.53 13.85 11.62
CA GLY A 125 -13.09 14.11 11.77
C GLY A 125 -12.63 14.14 13.23
N PRO A 126 -11.35 13.87 13.49
CA PRO A 126 -10.35 13.30 12.60
C PRO A 126 -10.72 11.88 12.15
N SER A 127 -10.46 11.56 10.88
CA SER A 127 -10.80 10.26 10.30
C SER A 127 -9.56 9.56 9.77
N GLY A 128 -9.62 8.25 9.68
CA GLY A 128 -8.56 7.42 9.15
C GLY A 128 -9.05 6.01 8.87
N THR A 129 -8.19 5.20 8.27
CA THR A 129 -8.40 3.77 8.13
C THR A 129 -7.39 3.00 8.97
N LEU A 130 -7.83 1.92 9.59
CA LEU A 130 -7.01 0.94 10.29
C LEU A 130 -7.26 -0.40 9.61
N ASP A 131 -6.25 -1.00 9.01
CA ASP A 131 -6.37 -2.19 8.17
C ASP A 131 -7.51 -2.08 7.15
N GLY A 132 -7.58 -0.94 6.46
CA GLY A 132 -8.60 -0.64 5.45
C GLY A 132 -9.99 -0.30 5.99
N ARG A 133 -10.26 -0.42 7.31
CA ARG A 133 -11.54 -0.08 7.92
C ARG A 133 -11.60 1.40 8.29
N LEU A 134 -12.62 2.09 7.80
CA LEU A 134 -12.84 3.51 8.07
C LEU A 134 -13.30 3.76 9.51
N HIS A 135 -12.61 4.68 10.20
CA HIS A 135 -12.93 5.16 11.54
C HIS A 135 -13.01 6.67 11.56
N GLY A 136 -13.89 7.19 12.38
CA GLY A 136 -14.01 8.63 12.65
C GLY A 136 -13.85 8.98 14.11
N ARG A 137 -13.75 10.29 14.42
CA ARG A 137 -13.49 10.82 15.75
C ARG A 137 -12.27 10.17 16.39
N LEU A 138 -11.22 10.02 15.58
CA LEU A 138 -9.99 9.40 16.02
C LEU A 138 -9.28 10.33 17.02
N SER A 139 -8.79 9.72 18.09
CA SER A 139 -7.86 10.28 19.03
C SER A 139 -6.75 9.26 19.28
N ARG A 140 -5.70 9.66 19.95
CA ARG A 140 -4.62 8.76 20.35
C ARG A 140 -5.16 7.53 21.13
N GLU A 141 -6.02 7.77 22.13
CA GLU A 141 -6.59 6.71 22.96
C GLU A 141 -7.45 5.76 22.14
N ARG A 142 -8.23 6.33 21.19
CA ARG A 142 -9.08 5.51 20.32
C ARG A 142 -8.25 4.66 19.35
N ILE A 143 -7.17 5.20 18.78
CA ILE A 143 -6.24 4.41 17.96
C ILE A 143 -5.63 3.30 18.82
N ALA A 144 -5.11 3.59 20.01
CA ALA A 144 -4.54 2.59 20.90
C ALA A 144 -5.53 1.46 21.23
N THR A 145 -6.80 1.78 21.50
CA THR A 145 -7.84 0.76 21.74
C THR A 145 -8.12 -0.08 20.50
N LEU A 146 -8.17 0.53 19.32
CA LEU A 146 -8.45 -0.18 18.07
C LEU A 146 -7.29 -1.10 17.64
N THR A 147 -6.07 -0.82 18.09
CA THR A 147 -4.86 -1.59 17.77
C THR A 147 -4.42 -2.56 18.88
N GLU A 148 -5.18 -2.70 19.97
CA GLU A 148 -4.83 -3.62 21.09
C GLU A 148 -4.58 -5.07 20.63
N GLY A 149 -5.27 -5.52 19.57
CA GLY A 149 -5.13 -6.86 18.99
C GLY A 149 -3.92 -7.05 18.05
N TRP A 150 -3.12 -6.01 17.79
CA TRP A 150 -1.97 -6.06 16.89
C TRP A 150 -0.66 -6.52 17.58
N ARG A 151 -0.70 -6.78 18.86
CA ARG A 151 0.44 -7.20 19.70
C ARG A 151 0.62 -8.70 19.76
#